data_a11daf95919e33429fa1bdf9a1a5905a
#
_entry.id   a11daf95919e33429fa1bdf9a1a5905a
#
_cell.length_a   1.000
_cell.length_b   1.000
_cell.length_c   1.000
_cell.angle_alpha   90.00
_cell.angle_beta   90.00
_cell.angle_gamma   90.00
#
_symmetry.space_group_name_H-M   'P 1'
#
loop_
_entity.id
_entity.type
_entity.pdbx_description
1 polymer ?
#
loop_
_entity_poly.entity_id
_entity_poly.type
_entity_poly.pdbx_seq_one_letter_code
_entity_poly.pdbx_strand_id
1 'polypeptide(L)'
;MRWRPVTMTAAGVLGTALLTGAGAAAGSLAPAAGGTAAGAAAQGGTWGTAAEIPGSNRLNHGGQATIGTVSCASTTNCGAGGSYTSGFSSTAPIVQAFVVNKTANIWRTAQEVPGTAALNTGGNAKINAVSCPAPGDCSAGGYYTDAASGHQQALVVTETGGTWGNAEEVPGSAALNAGGPGAVILSMSCVAPGDCSAGGYYSDASGHEQALVVTQTNGTWGTAKEIPGTGALNAGGAARVDSVSCGAPGDCSAAGQYASKTVDGIATVQAFVANETGGTWGKAEEVPGTAALNGGGYATVNSVSCPSAGNCSAGGSYTSATPATQAFVVSETSGTWGKARLVPGSAALNKRGLAQVNSVSCSSAGNCSAGGFYLDAAFDTQAFVASESGGTWGSAEEIPGTAALDKHAPGAMADSVSCGAPGDCSATGSYTDSSGAQQAFVADQSGGTWGSAEEVPGTAALNGGGQAAAQSVSCAPAGLCNAVGTYQNARLNAQVFAVSQS
;
A
#
# COMPACT_ATOMS: atom_id res chain seq x y z
N MET A 1 54.76 17.51 10.86
CA MET A 1 53.96 16.38 10.41
C MET A 1 52.49 16.85 10.43
N ARG A 2 51.94 17.10 9.27
CA ARG A 2 50.54 17.53 9.10
C ARG A 2 49.72 16.32 8.67
N TRP A 3 48.75 15.93 9.46
CA TRP A 3 47.78 14.91 9.13
C TRP A 3 46.76 15.52 8.16
N ARG A 4 46.56 14.88 7.00
CA ARG A 4 45.47 15.17 6.06
C ARG A 4 44.31 14.23 6.37
N PRO A 5 43.05 14.70 6.38
CA PRO A 5 41.93 13.77 6.48
C PRO A 5 41.73 13.08 5.13
N VAL A 6 41.53 11.75 5.19
CA VAL A 6 41.12 10.93 4.06
C VAL A 6 39.60 11.12 3.91
N THR A 7 39.19 11.78 2.86
CA THR A 7 37.82 11.80 2.40
C THR A 7 37.50 10.46 1.73
N MET A 8 36.75 9.62 2.40
CA MET A 8 36.07 8.50 1.75
C MET A 8 34.87 9.06 0.97
N THR A 9 35.00 9.14 -0.33
CA THR A 9 33.88 9.27 -1.26
C THR A 9 33.11 7.95 -1.29
N ALA A 10 32.03 7.88 -0.53
CA ALA A 10 31.01 6.87 -0.76
C ALA A 10 30.38 7.15 -2.11
N ALA A 11 30.68 6.31 -3.10
CA ALA A 11 29.93 6.26 -4.34
C ALA A 11 28.52 5.77 -4.01
N GLY A 12 27.60 6.71 -3.76
CA GLY A 12 26.19 6.45 -3.68
C GLY A 12 25.69 6.05 -5.06
N VAL A 13 25.46 4.76 -5.25
CA VAL A 13 24.54 4.31 -6.27
C VAL A 13 23.16 4.71 -5.75
N LEU A 14 22.69 5.88 -6.18
CA LEU A 14 21.27 6.25 -6.12
C LEU A 14 20.55 5.35 -7.13
N GLY A 15 20.27 4.13 -6.72
CA GLY A 15 19.13 3.42 -7.22
C GLY A 15 17.92 4.20 -6.72
N THR A 16 17.29 4.97 -7.59
CA THR A 16 15.92 5.43 -7.38
C THR A 16 15.04 4.18 -7.33
N ALA A 17 14.99 3.52 -6.17
CA ALA A 17 13.85 2.73 -5.83
C ALA A 17 12.70 3.73 -5.75
N LEU A 18 11.89 3.79 -6.79
CA LEU A 18 10.55 4.30 -6.73
C LEU A 18 9.88 3.47 -5.61
N LEU A 19 9.88 4.00 -4.40
CA LEU A 19 8.98 3.59 -3.34
C LEU A 19 7.58 3.98 -3.82
N THR A 20 7.03 3.14 -4.69
CA THR A 20 5.58 3.08 -4.85
C THR A 20 5.09 2.55 -3.52
N GLY A 21 4.63 3.45 -2.64
CA GLY A 21 3.85 3.05 -1.50
C GLY A 21 2.71 2.20 -2.03
N ALA A 22 2.81 0.89 -1.87
CA ALA A 22 1.68 0.02 -2.02
C ALA A 22 0.73 0.41 -0.89
N GLY A 23 -0.24 1.25 -1.20
CA GLY A 23 -1.40 1.41 -0.36
C GLY A 23 -2.06 0.03 -0.30
N ALA A 24 -1.85 -0.69 0.78
CA ALA A 24 -2.62 -1.88 1.04
C ALA A 24 -4.07 -1.42 1.14
N ALA A 25 -4.86 -1.70 0.12
CA ALA A 25 -6.30 -1.58 0.21
C ALA A 25 -6.73 -2.63 1.25
N ALA A 26 -6.89 -2.19 2.50
CA ALA A 26 -7.52 -3.01 3.51
C ALA A 26 -8.98 -3.17 3.10
N GLY A 27 -9.31 -4.31 2.51
CA GLY A 27 -10.69 -4.68 2.25
C GLY A 27 -11.44 -4.70 3.57
N SER A 28 -12.24 -3.67 3.85
CA SER A 28 -13.10 -3.66 5.01
C SER A 28 -14.29 -4.57 4.78
N LEU A 29 -14.51 -5.47 5.70
CA LEU A 29 -15.67 -6.35 5.77
C LEU A 29 -16.88 -5.58 6.24
N ALA A 30 -17.98 -5.64 5.51
CA ALA A 30 -19.28 -5.26 6.03
C ALA A 30 -19.68 -6.20 7.18
N PRO A 31 -20.26 -5.71 8.30
CA PRO A 31 -20.75 -6.56 9.36
C PRO A 31 -21.91 -7.42 8.87
N ALA A 32 -21.71 -8.72 8.72
CA ALA A 32 -22.78 -9.66 8.54
C ALA A 32 -23.59 -9.73 9.84
N ALA A 33 -24.92 -9.61 9.70
CA ALA A 33 -25.87 -9.80 10.80
C ALA A 33 -25.62 -11.13 11.51
N GLY A 34 -25.62 -11.11 12.84
CA GLY A 34 -25.24 -12.20 13.72
C GLY A 34 -25.92 -13.52 13.42
N GLY A 35 -25.11 -14.48 13.03
CA GLY A 35 -25.39 -15.89 13.08
C GLY A 35 -24.17 -16.55 13.71
N THR A 36 -24.34 -17.20 14.86
CA THR A 36 -23.33 -18.06 15.48
C THR A 36 -23.14 -19.30 14.61
N ALA A 37 -22.25 -19.22 13.63
CA ALA A 37 -21.75 -20.39 12.93
C ALA A 37 -20.49 -20.86 13.67
N ALA A 38 -20.51 -22.10 14.16
CA ALA A 38 -19.32 -22.78 14.65
C ALA A 38 -18.27 -22.79 13.53
N GLY A 39 -17.10 -22.19 13.80
CA GLY A 39 -16.02 -22.07 12.83
C GLY A 39 -15.53 -23.43 12.36
N ALA A 40 -15.76 -23.75 11.11
CA ALA A 40 -14.86 -24.63 10.38
C ALA A 40 -13.55 -23.86 10.22
N ALA A 41 -12.44 -24.41 10.71
CA ALA A 41 -11.12 -23.88 10.44
C ALA A 41 -10.98 -23.77 8.91
N ALA A 42 -10.80 -22.56 8.41
CA ALA A 42 -10.50 -22.33 7.00
C ALA A 42 -9.15 -23.00 6.74
N GLN A 43 -9.13 -24.07 5.96
CA GLN A 43 -7.88 -24.62 5.45
C GLN A 43 -7.36 -23.62 4.44
N GLY A 44 -6.13 -23.16 4.59
CA GLY A 44 -5.48 -22.29 3.61
C GLY A 44 -5.63 -22.90 2.21
N GLY A 45 -6.13 -22.09 1.25
CA GLY A 45 -6.29 -22.56 -0.12
C GLY A 45 -4.94 -22.85 -0.77
N THR A 46 -4.95 -23.60 -1.86
CA THR A 46 -3.74 -23.83 -2.67
C THR A 46 -3.61 -22.70 -3.69
N TRP A 47 -2.43 -22.09 -3.81
CA TRP A 47 -2.15 -21.09 -4.83
C TRP A 47 -2.11 -21.74 -6.22
N GLY A 48 -2.93 -21.20 -7.12
CA GLY A 48 -2.93 -21.60 -8.52
C GLY A 48 -1.72 -21.06 -9.29
N THR A 49 -1.65 -21.34 -10.57
CA THR A 49 -0.55 -20.84 -11.42
C THR A 49 -0.77 -19.36 -11.78
N ALA A 50 0.22 -18.53 -11.53
CA ALA A 50 0.23 -17.13 -11.96
C ALA A 50 0.12 -17.03 -13.48
N ALA A 51 -0.68 -16.09 -13.94
CA ALA A 51 -0.86 -15.81 -15.35
C ALA A 51 -0.78 -14.30 -15.61
N GLU A 52 -0.27 -13.93 -16.78
CA GLU A 52 -0.35 -12.56 -17.27
C GLU A 52 -1.83 -12.11 -17.28
N ILE A 53 -2.09 -10.90 -16.78
CA ILE A 53 -3.45 -10.34 -16.80
C ILE A 53 -3.90 -10.17 -18.26
N PRO A 54 -5.06 -10.75 -18.66
CA PRO A 54 -5.51 -10.71 -20.04
C PRO A 54 -5.55 -9.28 -20.59
N GLY A 55 -4.98 -9.07 -21.76
CA GLY A 55 -5.02 -7.79 -22.47
C GLY A 55 -4.00 -6.73 -21.98
N SER A 56 -3.31 -6.95 -20.86
CA SER A 56 -2.30 -5.99 -20.36
C SER A 56 -1.18 -5.77 -21.38
N ASN A 57 -0.72 -6.81 -22.05
CA ASN A 57 0.30 -6.73 -23.09
C ASN A 57 -0.13 -5.94 -24.34
N ARG A 58 -1.44 -5.89 -24.64
CA ARG A 58 -1.97 -5.08 -25.74
C ARG A 58 -2.01 -3.60 -25.41
N LEU A 59 -2.18 -3.26 -24.15
CA LEU A 59 -2.11 -1.88 -23.69
C LEU A 59 -0.66 -1.41 -23.62
N ASN A 60 0.23 -2.28 -23.17
CA ASN A 60 1.63 -1.99 -22.82
C ASN A 60 2.58 -1.99 -24.03
N HIS A 61 2.33 -1.13 -25.03
CA HIS A 61 3.20 -1.02 -26.22
C HIS A 61 4.61 -0.51 -25.92
N GLY A 62 4.76 0.28 -24.83
CA GLY A 62 6.06 0.82 -24.39
C GLY A 62 6.85 -0.09 -23.47
N GLY A 63 6.32 -1.27 -23.13
CA GLY A 63 7.03 -2.31 -22.39
C GLY A 63 7.18 -2.05 -20.89
N GLN A 64 6.41 -1.14 -20.30
CA GLN A 64 6.40 -0.87 -18.85
C GLN A 64 4.95 -0.89 -18.35
N ALA A 65 4.57 -1.94 -17.65
CA ALA A 65 3.30 -2.03 -16.93
C ALA A 65 3.54 -2.34 -15.46
N THR A 66 2.76 -1.72 -14.58
CA THR A 66 2.82 -1.94 -13.13
C THR A 66 1.43 -2.10 -12.57
N ILE A 67 1.27 -2.96 -11.57
CA ILE A 67 0.05 -3.15 -10.81
C ILE A 67 0.45 -3.18 -9.33
N GLY A 68 -0.19 -2.36 -8.50
CA GLY A 68 0.21 -2.23 -7.09
C GLY A 68 -0.95 -2.43 -6.12
N THR A 69 -2.14 -2.71 -6.63
CA THR A 69 -3.34 -2.79 -5.79
C THR A 69 -4.33 -3.82 -6.30
N VAL A 70 -4.85 -4.63 -5.38
CA VAL A 70 -5.98 -5.54 -5.59
C VAL A 70 -6.92 -5.46 -4.39
N SER A 71 -8.21 -5.47 -4.64
CA SER A 71 -9.24 -5.53 -3.60
C SER A 71 -10.32 -6.52 -4.00
N CYS A 72 -10.67 -7.43 -3.11
CA CYS A 72 -11.61 -8.52 -3.37
C CYS A 72 -12.84 -8.39 -2.48
N ALA A 73 -13.99 -8.15 -3.08
CA ALA A 73 -15.28 -8.19 -2.41
C ALA A 73 -15.72 -9.62 -2.05
N SER A 74 -15.21 -10.59 -2.80
CA SER A 74 -15.43 -12.03 -2.56
C SER A 74 -14.28 -12.83 -3.14
N THR A 75 -14.24 -14.14 -2.88
CA THR A 75 -13.22 -15.04 -3.43
C THR A 75 -13.17 -15.05 -4.96
N THR A 76 -14.28 -14.73 -5.62
CA THR A 76 -14.45 -14.80 -7.07
C THR A 76 -14.57 -13.44 -7.76
N ASN A 77 -14.66 -12.34 -7.00
CA ASN A 77 -14.83 -10.99 -7.54
C ASN A 77 -13.85 -10.03 -6.90
N CYS A 78 -12.97 -9.46 -7.72
CA CYS A 78 -11.95 -8.50 -7.32
C CYS A 78 -11.84 -7.38 -8.37
N GLY A 79 -11.32 -6.24 -7.93
CA GLY A 79 -10.82 -5.17 -8.78
C GLY A 79 -9.31 -5.00 -8.56
N ALA A 80 -8.57 -4.62 -9.59
CA ALA A 80 -7.17 -4.27 -9.50
C ALA A 80 -6.83 -3.14 -10.47
N GLY A 81 -5.71 -2.43 -10.20
CA GLY A 81 -5.35 -1.28 -11.00
C GLY A 81 -3.87 -0.95 -10.99
N GLY A 82 -3.48 -0.12 -11.94
CA GLY A 82 -2.09 0.27 -12.11
C GLY A 82 -1.86 1.24 -13.28
N SER A 83 -0.71 1.11 -13.92
CA SER A 83 -0.35 1.91 -15.10
C SER A 83 0.38 1.07 -16.16
N TYR A 84 0.38 1.57 -17.38
CA TYR A 84 1.12 0.99 -18.50
C TYR A 84 1.65 2.08 -19.42
N THR A 85 2.72 1.80 -20.16
CA THR A 85 3.23 2.70 -21.18
C THR A 85 2.57 2.38 -22.50
N SER A 86 1.69 3.27 -22.97
CA SER A 86 0.95 3.12 -24.23
C SER A 86 1.80 3.40 -25.46
N GLY A 87 2.89 4.14 -25.30
CA GLY A 87 3.81 4.55 -26.35
C GLY A 87 4.79 5.59 -25.87
N PHE A 88 5.39 6.31 -26.81
CA PHE A 88 6.35 7.37 -26.54
C PHE A 88 5.95 8.63 -27.31
N SER A 89 6.03 9.78 -26.65
CA SER A 89 6.14 11.08 -27.32
C SER A 89 7.57 11.24 -27.86
N SER A 90 7.87 12.34 -28.51
CA SER A 90 9.24 12.62 -29.00
C SER A 90 10.31 12.63 -27.88
N THR A 91 9.93 12.80 -26.63
CA THR A 91 10.85 13.04 -25.50
C THR A 91 10.59 12.18 -24.25
N ALA A 92 9.40 11.56 -24.11
CA ALA A 92 9.01 10.86 -22.89
C ALA A 92 8.02 9.71 -23.15
N PRO A 93 7.97 8.68 -22.28
CA PRO A 93 6.93 7.66 -22.33
C PRO A 93 5.55 8.28 -22.06
N ILE A 94 4.53 7.77 -22.73
CA ILE A 94 3.13 8.09 -22.47
C ILE A 94 2.58 6.97 -21.57
N VAL A 95 2.36 7.31 -20.29
CA VAL A 95 1.88 6.39 -19.27
C VAL A 95 0.39 6.63 -19.07
N GLN A 96 -0.39 5.55 -19.10
CA GLN A 96 -1.84 5.55 -18.91
C GLN A 96 -2.23 4.67 -17.72
N ALA A 97 -3.33 5.03 -17.08
CA ALA A 97 -3.93 4.25 -16.00
C ALA A 97 -4.80 3.11 -16.57
N PHE A 98 -4.77 1.95 -15.93
CA PHE A 98 -5.66 0.84 -16.26
C PHE A 98 -6.32 0.25 -15.02
N VAL A 99 -7.45 -0.41 -15.25
CA VAL A 99 -8.18 -1.23 -14.28
C VAL A 99 -8.48 -2.59 -14.90
N VAL A 100 -8.68 -3.58 -14.03
CA VAL A 100 -9.07 -4.94 -14.41
C VAL A 100 -9.95 -5.57 -13.33
N ASN A 101 -10.95 -6.31 -13.74
CA ASN A 101 -11.85 -7.03 -12.85
C ASN A 101 -11.61 -8.53 -12.90
N LYS A 102 -11.79 -9.19 -11.76
CA LYS A 102 -12.03 -10.63 -11.67
C LYS A 102 -13.53 -10.84 -11.43
N THR A 103 -14.18 -11.65 -12.24
CA THR A 103 -15.61 -11.94 -12.13
C THR A 103 -15.84 -13.43 -12.32
N ALA A 104 -16.59 -14.04 -11.41
CA ALA A 104 -16.85 -15.50 -11.44
C ALA A 104 -15.53 -16.31 -11.54
N ASN A 105 -14.53 -15.91 -10.78
CA ASN A 105 -13.20 -16.50 -10.70
C ASN A 105 -12.33 -16.36 -11.97
N ILE A 106 -12.68 -15.49 -12.91
CA ILE A 106 -11.94 -15.26 -14.16
C ILE A 106 -11.47 -13.80 -14.20
N TRP A 107 -10.16 -13.56 -14.33
CA TRP A 107 -9.62 -12.26 -14.64
C TRP A 107 -10.03 -11.83 -16.04
N ARG A 108 -10.67 -10.68 -16.16
CA ARG A 108 -11.16 -10.10 -17.40
C ARG A 108 -10.04 -9.38 -18.13
N THR A 109 -10.33 -8.87 -19.32
CA THR A 109 -9.36 -8.06 -20.09
C THR A 109 -9.11 -6.73 -19.40
N ALA A 110 -7.85 -6.41 -19.14
CA ALA A 110 -7.45 -5.09 -18.66
C ALA A 110 -7.88 -4.02 -19.65
N GLN A 111 -8.35 -2.90 -19.13
CA GLN A 111 -8.79 -1.75 -19.93
C GLN A 111 -8.18 -0.46 -19.41
N GLU A 112 -7.87 0.45 -20.30
CA GLU A 112 -7.59 1.83 -19.89
C GLU A 112 -8.75 2.35 -19.06
N VAL A 113 -8.47 3.12 -18.01
CA VAL A 113 -9.53 3.74 -17.21
C VAL A 113 -10.35 4.67 -18.11
N PRO A 114 -11.67 4.45 -18.27
CA PRO A 114 -12.47 5.28 -19.16
C PRO A 114 -12.35 6.76 -18.82
N GLY A 115 -12.23 7.63 -19.83
CA GLY A 115 -12.11 9.08 -19.67
C GLY A 115 -10.70 9.60 -19.39
N THR A 116 -9.74 8.75 -18.98
CA THR A 116 -8.38 9.22 -18.67
C THR A 116 -7.66 9.82 -19.86
N ALA A 117 -7.87 9.31 -21.08
CA ALA A 117 -7.25 9.88 -22.28
C ALA A 117 -7.56 11.38 -22.49
N ALA A 118 -8.75 11.82 -22.06
CA ALA A 118 -9.15 13.22 -22.15
C ALA A 118 -8.54 14.08 -21.04
N LEU A 119 -8.30 13.52 -19.86
CA LEU A 119 -7.70 14.20 -18.71
C LEU A 119 -6.19 14.21 -18.80
N ASN A 120 -5.58 13.07 -19.11
CA ASN A 120 -4.12 12.83 -19.07
C ASN A 120 -3.39 13.42 -20.31
N THR A 121 -3.61 14.66 -20.59
CA THR A 121 -3.01 15.36 -21.75
C THR A 121 -1.49 15.54 -21.58
N GLY A 122 -0.97 15.50 -20.35
CA GLY A 122 0.46 15.52 -20.06
C GLY A 122 1.15 14.15 -20.08
N GLY A 123 0.37 13.07 -20.32
CA GLY A 123 0.91 11.75 -20.63
C GLY A 123 1.45 10.93 -19.45
N ASN A 124 1.01 11.19 -18.21
CA ASN A 124 1.38 10.38 -17.06
C ASN A 124 0.18 10.21 -16.11
N ALA A 125 -0.43 9.01 -16.11
CA ALA A 125 -1.55 8.65 -15.25
C ALA A 125 -1.34 7.27 -14.62
N LYS A 126 -1.85 7.09 -13.40
CA LYS A 126 -1.74 5.83 -12.65
C LYS A 126 -2.90 5.67 -11.67
N ILE A 127 -3.39 4.44 -11.50
CA ILE A 127 -4.18 4.03 -10.34
C ILE A 127 -3.22 3.53 -9.25
N ASN A 128 -3.33 4.13 -8.05
CA ASN A 128 -2.57 3.75 -6.86
C ASN A 128 -3.36 2.89 -5.90
N ALA A 129 -4.68 3.07 -5.83
CA ALA A 129 -5.55 2.36 -4.90
C ALA A 129 -6.84 1.91 -5.58
N VAL A 130 -7.31 0.72 -5.21
CA VAL A 130 -8.62 0.16 -5.57
C VAL A 130 -9.27 -0.38 -4.31
N SER A 131 -10.55 -0.15 -4.12
CA SER A 131 -11.34 -0.71 -3.02
C SER A 131 -12.70 -1.19 -3.52
N CYS A 132 -13.02 -2.45 -3.25
CA CYS A 132 -14.24 -3.13 -3.74
C CYS A 132 -15.05 -3.62 -2.55
N PRO A 133 -16.08 -2.89 -2.09
CA PRO A 133 -16.93 -3.31 -0.97
C PRO A 133 -17.97 -4.37 -1.38
N ALA A 134 -18.32 -4.46 -2.67
CA ALA A 134 -19.24 -5.45 -3.19
C ALA A 134 -18.83 -5.91 -4.60
N PRO A 135 -19.27 -7.12 -5.05
CA PRO A 135 -18.99 -7.61 -6.39
C PRO A 135 -19.48 -6.68 -7.50
N GLY A 136 -18.56 -6.15 -8.32
CA GLY A 136 -18.87 -5.23 -9.40
C GLY A 136 -19.10 -3.77 -8.96
N ASP A 137 -18.85 -3.45 -7.71
CA ASP A 137 -18.92 -2.09 -7.18
C ASP A 137 -17.60 -1.76 -6.50
N CYS A 138 -16.72 -1.12 -7.25
CA CYS A 138 -15.39 -0.71 -6.79
C CYS A 138 -15.20 0.79 -6.98
N SER A 139 -14.28 1.36 -6.24
CA SER A 139 -13.72 2.68 -6.55
C SER A 139 -12.21 2.58 -6.68
N ALA A 140 -11.63 3.41 -7.54
CA ALA A 140 -10.18 3.49 -7.72
C ALA A 140 -9.73 4.95 -7.68
N GLY A 141 -8.51 5.17 -7.20
CA GLY A 141 -7.91 6.49 -7.08
C GLY A 141 -6.45 6.52 -7.50
N GLY A 142 -5.99 7.68 -7.90
CA GLY A 142 -4.65 7.89 -8.36
C GLY A 142 -4.39 9.31 -8.83
N TYR A 143 -3.73 9.46 -9.98
CA TYR A 143 -3.46 10.76 -10.57
C TYR A 143 -3.41 10.70 -12.10
N TYR A 144 -3.51 11.85 -12.71
CA TYR A 144 -3.19 12.12 -14.13
C TYR A 144 -2.37 13.40 -14.24
N THR A 145 -1.70 13.63 -15.36
CA THR A 145 -0.99 14.88 -15.60
C THR A 145 -1.74 15.71 -16.63
N ASP A 146 -2.10 16.94 -16.26
CA ASP A 146 -2.67 17.92 -17.16
C ASP A 146 -1.56 18.70 -17.88
N ALA A 147 -1.56 18.72 -19.22
CA ALA A 147 -0.56 19.42 -20.00
C ALA A 147 -0.67 20.95 -19.89
N ALA A 148 -1.86 21.48 -19.61
CA ALA A 148 -2.07 22.93 -19.55
C ALA A 148 -1.40 23.54 -18.31
N SER A 149 -1.47 22.84 -17.18
CA SER A 149 -0.78 23.23 -15.94
C SER A 149 0.62 22.62 -15.82
N GLY A 150 0.87 21.49 -16.48
CA GLY A 150 2.06 20.66 -16.28
C GLY A 150 2.06 19.90 -14.95
N HIS A 151 0.94 19.92 -14.20
CA HIS A 151 0.84 19.38 -12.86
C HIS A 151 0.10 18.04 -12.85
N GLN A 152 0.43 17.17 -11.90
CA GLN A 152 -0.40 16.03 -11.56
C GLN A 152 -1.67 16.52 -10.85
N GLN A 153 -2.80 15.90 -11.20
CA GLN A 153 -4.10 16.14 -10.57
C GLN A 153 -4.64 14.83 -10.01
N ALA A 154 -5.29 14.92 -8.86
CA ALA A 154 -5.88 13.76 -8.21
C ALA A 154 -7.07 13.22 -9.02
N LEU A 155 -7.12 11.91 -9.19
CA LEU A 155 -8.07 11.18 -10.02
C LEU A 155 -8.86 10.21 -9.18
N VAL A 156 -10.18 10.11 -9.44
CA VAL A 156 -11.03 9.02 -8.96
C VAL A 156 -11.88 8.46 -10.10
N VAL A 157 -12.27 7.19 -9.96
CA VAL A 157 -13.19 6.51 -10.87
C VAL A 157 -13.99 5.47 -10.09
N THR A 158 -15.27 5.32 -10.39
CA THR A 158 -16.17 4.38 -9.70
C THR A 158 -16.71 3.34 -10.69
N GLU A 159 -16.73 2.10 -10.26
CA GLU A 159 -17.39 0.98 -10.92
C GLU A 159 -18.76 0.79 -10.30
N THR A 160 -19.77 0.54 -11.13
CA THR A 160 -21.13 0.22 -10.70
C THR A 160 -21.67 -0.93 -11.53
N GLY A 161 -22.13 -1.98 -10.87
CA GLY A 161 -22.67 -3.15 -11.54
C GLY A 161 -21.71 -3.81 -12.53
N GLY A 162 -20.40 -3.79 -12.27
CA GLY A 162 -19.36 -4.38 -13.10
C GLY A 162 -18.91 -3.51 -14.28
N THR A 163 -19.29 -2.24 -14.32
CA THR A 163 -18.92 -1.30 -15.37
C THR A 163 -18.21 -0.08 -14.76
N TRP A 164 -16.97 0.16 -15.18
CA TRP A 164 -16.22 1.35 -14.81
C TRP A 164 -16.77 2.58 -15.50
N GLY A 165 -17.12 3.61 -14.72
CA GLY A 165 -17.51 4.93 -15.19
C GLY A 165 -16.32 5.72 -15.75
N ASN A 166 -16.54 6.96 -16.17
CA ASN A 166 -15.44 7.84 -16.57
C ASN A 166 -14.68 8.32 -15.34
N ALA A 167 -13.36 8.37 -15.48
CA ALA A 167 -12.50 9.04 -14.52
C ALA A 167 -12.84 10.52 -14.42
N GLU A 168 -12.75 11.04 -13.22
CA GLU A 168 -12.93 12.46 -12.94
C GLU A 168 -11.80 12.99 -12.05
N GLU A 169 -11.48 14.26 -12.19
CA GLU A 169 -10.64 14.95 -11.23
C GLU A 169 -11.36 14.98 -9.88
N VAL A 170 -10.62 14.72 -8.79
CA VAL A 170 -11.20 14.82 -7.44
C VAL A 170 -11.75 16.23 -7.23
N PRO A 171 -13.05 16.39 -6.93
CA PRO A 171 -13.67 17.71 -6.81
C PRO A 171 -12.91 18.63 -5.83
N GLY A 172 -12.51 19.81 -6.27
CA GLY A 172 -11.78 20.80 -5.48
C GLY A 172 -10.27 20.59 -5.37
N SER A 173 -9.71 19.48 -5.87
CA SER A 173 -8.26 19.23 -5.78
C SER A 173 -7.43 20.24 -6.56
N ALA A 174 -7.86 20.67 -7.74
CA ALA A 174 -7.16 21.70 -8.52
C ALA A 174 -7.06 23.03 -7.79
N ALA A 175 -8.09 23.41 -7.03
CA ALA A 175 -8.06 24.65 -6.24
C ALA A 175 -7.06 24.58 -5.08
N LEU A 176 -6.91 23.40 -4.47
CA LEU A 176 -5.91 23.15 -3.44
C LEU A 176 -4.50 23.10 -4.04
N ASN A 177 -4.35 22.45 -5.20
CA ASN A 177 -3.09 22.23 -5.90
C ASN A 177 -2.63 23.44 -6.72
N ALA A 178 -2.69 24.64 -6.14
CA ALA A 178 -2.49 25.90 -6.87
C ALA A 178 -1.02 26.27 -7.12
N GLY A 179 -0.07 25.65 -6.44
CA GLY A 179 1.33 26.15 -6.47
C GLY A 179 2.39 25.10 -6.69
N GLY A 180 2.03 23.84 -6.93
CA GLY A 180 3.03 22.80 -6.90
C GLY A 180 2.91 21.70 -7.93
N PRO A 181 3.81 20.72 -7.88
CA PRO A 181 3.92 19.71 -8.91
C PRO A 181 2.75 18.71 -8.93
N GLY A 182 1.90 18.64 -7.89
CA GLY A 182 0.83 17.67 -7.99
C GLY A 182 -0.12 17.52 -6.82
N ALA A 183 -1.28 16.95 -7.16
CA ALA A 183 -2.22 16.30 -6.23
C ALA A 183 -2.37 14.84 -6.63
N VAL A 184 -2.36 13.94 -5.64
CA VAL A 184 -2.34 12.49 -5.85
C VAL A 184 -3.19 11.80 -4.78
N ILE A 185 -4.03 10.85 -5.18
CA ILE A 185 -4.60 9.86 -4.27
C ILE A 185 -3.62 8.69 -4.15
N LEU A 186 -3.24 8.35 -2.91
CA LEU A 186 -2.34 7.25 -2.58
C LEU A 186 -3.08 6.02 -2.04
N SER A 187 -4.16 6.24 -1.29
CA SER A 187 -4.92 5.18 -0.62
C SER A 187 -6.42 5.46 -0.66
N MET A 188 -7.20 4.38 -0.64
CA MET A 188 -8.66 4.42 -0.67
C MET A 188 -9.25 3.25 0.10
N SER A 189 -10.36 3.47 0.78
CA SER A 189 -11.12 2.44 1.48
C SER A 189 -12.61 2.69 1.31
N CYS A 190 -13.35 1.66 0.89
CA CYS A 190 -14.79 1.67 0.73
C CYS A 190 -15.42 0.61 1.64
N VAL A 191 -16.48 0.96 2.35
CA VAL A 191 -17.21 0.03 3.24
C VAL A 191 -18.56 -0.41 2.66
N ALA A 192 -19.09 0.38 1.73
CA ALA A 192 -20.28 0.05 0.96
C ALA A 192 -20.18 0.68 -0.44
N PRO A 193 -20.97 0.19 -1.43
CA PRO A 193 -21.01 0.81 -2.74
C PRO A 193 -21.36 2.30 -2.65
N GLY A 194 -20.44 3.14 -3.13
CA GLY A 194 -20.59 4.60 -3.08
C GLY A 194 -20.28 5.28 -1.74
N ASP A 195 -19.80 4.54 -0.73
CA ASP A 195 -19.33 5.09 0.54
C ASP A 195 -17.86 4.76 0.76
N CYS A 196 -17.01 5.70 0.37
CA CYS A 196 -15.56 5.57 0.36
C CYS A 196 -14.89 6.79 0.98
N SER A 197 -13.66 6.62 1.49
CA SER A 197 -12.75 7.72 1.76
C SER A 197 -11.42 7.46 1.08
N ALA A 198 -10.79 8.52 0.56
CA ALA A 198 -9.50 8.47 -0.10
C ALA A 198 -8.56 9.53 0.47
N GLY A 199 -7.27 9.23 0.47
CA GLY A 199 -6.24 10.10 1.00
C GLY A 199 -5.00 10.14 0.14
N GLY A 200 -4.22 11.18 0.33
CA GLY A 200 -2.98 11.44 -0.39
C GLY A 200 -2.40 12.81 -0.06
N TYR A 201 -1.96 13.54 -1.06
CA TYR A 201 -1.39 14.87 -0.87
C TYR A 201 -1.74 15.82 -2.03
N TYR A 202 -1.54 17.10 -1.79
CA TYR A 202 -1.55 18.15 -2.79
C TYR A 202 -0.42 19.16 -2.50
N SER A 203 -0.06 19.96 -3.49
CA SER A 203 0.92 21.04 -3.31
C SER A 203 0.19 22.37 -3.18
N ASP A 204 0.36 23.04 -2.03
CA ASP A 204 -0.24 24.34 -1.78
C ASP A 204 0.42 25.47 -2.60
N ALA A 205 -0.11 26.70 -2.52
CA ALA A 205 0.39 27.85 -3.25
C ALA A 205 1.84 28.24 -2.91
N SER A 206 2.40 27.73 -1.82
CA SER A 206 3.80 27.90 -1.42
C SER A 206 4.70 26.79 -1.95
N GLY A 207 4.14 25.78 -2.60
CA GLY A 207 4.84 24.59 -3.08
C GLY A 207 5.08 23.55 -1.98
N HIS A 208 4.41 23.65 -0.86
CA HIS A 208 4.48 22.65 0.21
C HIS A 208 3.48 21.52 -0.04
N GLU A 209 3.89 20.28 0.24
CA GLU A 209 2.98 19.14 0.26
C GLU A 209 2.11 19.20 1.53
N GLN A 210 0.81 19.06 1.34
CA GLN A 210 -0.21 19.01 2.40
C GLN A 210 -1.02 17.74 2.30
N ALA A 211 -1.41 17.18 3.45
CA ALA A 211 -2.21 15.95 3.51
C ALA A 211 -3.65 16.21 3.02
N LEU A 212 -4.08 15.43 2.01
CA LEU A 212 -5.38 15.54 1.36
C LEU A 212 -6.27 14.36 1.73
N VAL A 213 -7.55 14.66 1.96
CA VAL A 213 -8.62 13.66 2.06
C VAL A 213 -9.84 14.08 1.26
N VAL A 214 -10.59 13.08 0.79
CA VAL A 214 -11.88 13.24 0.14
C VAL A 214 -12.78 12.05 0.49
N THR A 215 -14.06 12.31 0.75
CA THR A 215 -15.05 11.27 1.11
C THR A 215 -16.13 11.20 0.04
N GLN A 216 -16.49 10.00 -0.36
CA GLN A 216 -17.64 9.69 -1.21
C GLN A 216 -18.82 9.28 -0.32
N THR A 217 -19.98 9.80 -0.59
CA THR A 217 -21.22 9.44 0.12
C THR A 217 -22.33 9.20 -0.89
N ASN A 218 -22.98 8.04 -0.81
CA ASN A 218 -24.04 7.66 -1.75
C ASN A 218 -23.64 7.83 -3.23
N GLY A 219 -22.42 7.46 -3.57
CA GLY A 219 -21.88 7.50 -4.93
C GLY A 219 -21.37 8.86 -5.41
N THR A 220 -21.45 9.90 -4.59
CA THR A 220 -21.01 11.26 -4.95
C THR A 220 -19.75 11.62 -4.18
N TRP A 221 -18.66 11.94 -4.90
CA TRP A 221 -17.44 12.46 -4.30
C TRP A 221 -17.65 13.90 -3.80
N GLY A 222 -17.33 14.12 -2.53
CA GLY A 222 -17.33 15.43 -1.90
C GLY A 222 -16.11 16.27 -2.35
N THR A 223 -16.01 17.49 -1.84
CA THR A 223 -14.86 18.36 -2.11
C THR A 223 -13.63 17.91 -1.31
N ALA A 224 -12.50 17.75 -1.98
CA ALA A 224 -11.21 17.48 -1.35
C ALA A 224 -10.84 18.59 -0.36
N LYS A 225 -10.22 18.22 0.73
CA LYS A 225 -9.77 19.15 1.76
C LYS A 225 -8.47 18.70 2.40
N GLU A 226 -7.76 19.65 2.95
CA GLU A 226 -6.66 19.36 3.88
C GLU A 226 -7.23 18.74 5.15
N ILE A 227 -6.53 17.73 5.71
CA ILE A 227 -6.91 17.20 7.03
C ILE A 227 -6.79 18.32 8.06
N PRO A 228 -7.83 18.59 8.87
CA PRO A 228 -7.77 19.63 9.88
C PRO A 228 -6.55 19.47 10.80
N GLY A 229 -5.79 20.54 10.98
CA GLY A 229 -4.63 20.57 11.87
C GLY A 229 -3.29 20.14 11.27
N THR A 230 -3.26 19.51 10.08
CA THR A 230 -1.98 19.14 9.43
C THR A 230 -1.12 20.36 9.13
N GLY A 231 -1.70 21.48 8.65
CA GLY A 231 -0.91 22.69 8.40
C GLY A 231 -0.20 23.26 9.63
N ALA A 232 -0.76 23.08 10.84
CA ALA A 232 -0.09 23.47 12.08
C ALA A 232 1.05 22.50 12.47
N LEU A 233 0.94 21.23 12.15
CA LEU A 233 1.97 20.22 12.37
C LEU A 233 3.10 20.31 11.34
N ASN A 234 2.75 20.60 10.08
CA ASN A 234 3.59 20.54 8.89
C ASN A 234 4.43 21.82 8.67
N ALA A 235 5.09 22.32 9.70
CA ALA A 235 5.92 23.53 9.57
C ALA A 235 7.14 23.34 8.63
N GLY A 236 7.51 22.11 8.31
CA GLY A 236 8.57 21.77 7.37
C GLY A 236 8.10 21.61 5.92
N GLY A 237 6.79 21.69 5.64
CA GLY A 237 6.22 21.77 4.30
C GLY A 237 6.16 20.44 3.52
N ALA A 238 6.06 19.29 4.20
CA ALA A 238 5.87 17.99 3.55
C ALA A 238 4.97 17.10 4.41
N ALA A 239 3.67 17.06 4.10
CA ALA A 239 2.69 16.18 4.76
C ALA A 239 1.90 15.39 3.72
N ARG A 240 1.62 14.12 4.01
CA ARG A 240 0.79 13.28 3.14
C ARG A 240 0.09 12.19 3.95
N VAL A 241 -1.04 11.75 3.43
CA VAL A 241 -1.71 10.52 3.85
C VAL A 241 -1.13 9.37 3.04
N ASP A 242 -0.55 8.39 3.69
CA ASP A 242 -0.03 7.18 3.05
C ASP A 242 -1.08 6.06 3.03
N SER A 243 -1.99 6.01 4.02
CA SER A 243 -3.00 4.98 4.14
C SER A 243 -4.31 5.51 4.73
N VAL A 244 -5.45 5.03 4.20
CA VAL A 244 -6.80 5.26 4.70
C VAL A 244 -7.50 3.92 4.86
N SER A 245 -8.23 3.74 5.95
CA SER A 245 -9.08 2.57 6.18
C SER A 245 -10.37 2.97 6.90
N CYS A 246 -11.48 2.44 6.43
CA CYS A 246 -12.81 2.74 6.95
C CYS A 246 -13.41 1.51 7.64
N GLY A 247 -13.88 1.69 8.86
CA GLY A 247 -14.58 0.65 9.64
C GLY A 247 -16.11 0.71 9.50
N ALA A 248 -16.65 1.87 9.08
CA ALA A 248 -18.04 2.09 8.74
C ALA A 248 -18.19 3.31 7.82
N PRO A 249 -19.36 3.52 7.15
CA PRO A 249 -19.57 4.70 6.32
C PRO A 249 -19.36 6.00 7.11
N GLY A 250 -18.40 6.83 6.67
CA GLY A 250 -18.06 8.08 7.35
C GLY A 250 -17.26 7.91 8.66
N ASP A 251 -16.83 6.68 8.99
CA ASP A 251 -15.98 6.41 10.14
C ASP A 251 -14.69 5.73 9.64
N CYS A 252 -13.67 6.54 9.38
CA CYS A 252 -12.41 6.14 8.79
C CYS A 252 -11.21 6.64 9.62
N SER A 253 -10.05 6.05 9.40
CA SER A 253 -8.78 6.58 9.88
C SER A 253 -7.84 6.81 8.72
N ALA A 254 -7.15 7.94 8.71
CA ALA A 254 -6.07 8.28 7.81
C ALA A 254 -4.75 8.34 8.60
N ALA A 255 -3.69 7.85 8.01
CA ALA A 255 -2.37 7.84 8.63
C ALA A 255 -1.29 8.16 7.60
N GLY A 256 -0.17 8.70 8.07
CA GLY A 256 0.93 9.08 7.20
C GLY A 256 2.04 9.82 7.94
N GLN A 257 2.58 10.82 7.28
CA GLN A 257 3.72 11.58 7.80
C GLN A 257 3.58 13.08 7.56
N TYR A 258 4.31 13.88 8.36
CA TYR A 258 4.47 15.32 8.18
C TYR A 258 5.88 15.77 8.57
N ALA A 259 6.37 16.83 7.95
CA ALA A 259 7.62 17.46 8.34
C ALA A 259 7.35 18.52 9.43
N SER A 260 7.75 18.24 10.67
CA SER A 260 7.54 19.17 11.79
C SER A 260 8.45 20.41 11.71
N LYS A 261 9.60 20.27 11.08
CA LYS A 261 10.55 21.36 10.80
C LYS A 261 11.53 20.94 9.71
N THR A 262 12.15 21.92 9.07
CA THR A 262 13.29 21.71 8.18
C THR A 262 14.42 22.65 8.61
N VAL A 263 15.60 22.10 8.90
CA VAL A 263 16.78 22.85 9.29
C VAL A 263 17.92 22.46 8.37
N ASP A 264 18.55 23.42 7.70
CA ASP A 264 19.64 23.21 6.73
C ASP A 264 19.26 22.19 5.61
N GLY A 265 18.00 22.20 5.18
CA GLY A 265 17.47 21.28 4.18
C GLY A 265 17.15 19.87 4.69
N ILE A 266 17.34 19.59 5.97
CA ILE A 266 17.01 18.30 6.60
C ILE A 266 15.68 18.42 7.32
N ALA A 267 14.68 17.65 6.86
CA ALA A 267 13.37 17.60 7.48
C ALA A 267 13.38 16.66 8.71
N THR A 268 12.76 17.11 9.79
CA THR A 268 12.35 16.21 10.88
C THR A 268 10.92 15.75 10.59
N VAL A 269 10.79 14.48 10.23
CA VAL A 269 9.52 13.86 9.84
C VAL A 269 8.92 13.11 11.01
N GLN A 270 7.61 13.29 11.20
CA GLN A 270 6.82 12.63 12.25
C GLN A 270 5.63 11.91 11.64
N ALA A 271 5.21 10.84 12.29
CA ALA A 271 4.01 10.09 11.94
C ALA A 271 2.76 10.77 12.52
N PHE A 272 1.67 10.80 11.76
CA PHE A 272 0.39 11.27 12.23
C PHE A 272 -0.75 10.29 11.96
N VAL A 273 -1.85 10.47 12.68
CA VAL A 273 -3.15 9.84 12.46
C VAL A 273 -4.24 10.90 12.54
N ALA A 274 -5.37 10.63 11.85
CA ALA A 274 -6.57 11.44 11.93
C ALA A 274 -7.80 10.54 11.73
N ASN A 275 -8.85 10.77 12.51
CA ASN A 275 -10.09 10.00 12.41
C ASN A 275 -11.18 10.81 11.75
N GLU A 276 -11.97 10.16 10.88
CA GLU A 276 -13.26 10.62 10.41
C GLU A 276 -14.35 10.00 11.29
N THR A 277 -15.31 10.80 11.73
CA THR A 277 -16.44 10.33 12.51
C THR A 277 -17.72 10.96 11.97
N GLY A 278 -18.68 10.14 11.59
CA GLY A 278 -19.93 10.61 11.00
C GLY A 278 -19.72 11.50 9.76
N GLY A 279 -18.73 11.19 8.92
CA GLY A 279 -18.40 11.94 7.70
C GLY A 279 -17.62 13.25 7.93
N THR A 280 -17.12 13.46 9.14
CA THR A 280 -16.35 14.66 9.48
C THR A 280 -14.95 14.28 9.96
N TRP A 281 -13.92 14.75 9.23
CA TRP A 281 -12.51 14.56 9.61
C TRP A 281 -12.17 15.41 10.83
N GLY A 282 -11.66 14.74 11.86
CA GLY A 282 -11.11 15.37 13.07
C GLY A 282 -9.72 15.94 12.81
N LYS A 283 -9.10 16.50 13.85
CA LYS A 283 -7.74 17.03 13.76
C LYS A 283 -6.73 15.91 13.69
N ALA A 284 -5.75 16.09 12.80
CA ALA A 284 -4.55 15.27 12.79
C ALA A 284 -3.79 15.44 14.13
N GLU A 285 -3.30 14.34 14.64
CA GLU A 285 -2.43 14.30 15.81
C GLU A 285 -1.18 13.47 15.50
N GLU A 286 -0.05 13.86 16.09
CA GLU A 286 1.13 13.00 16.07
C GLU A 286 0.78 11.65 16.69
N VAL A 287 1.20 10.55 16.09
CA VAL A 287 0.96 9.21 16.64
C VAL A 287 1.47 9.17 18.09
N PRO A 288 0.61 8.89 19.07
CA PRO A 288 1.02 8.96 20.48
C PRO A 288 2.24 8.08 20.76
N GLY A 289 3.27 8.65 21.37
CA GLY A 289 4.50 7.94 21.71
C GLY A 289 5.61 7.95 20.67
N THR A 290 5.35 8.31 19.41
CA THR A 290 6.39 8.35 18.37
C THR A 290 7.45 9.40 18.65
N ALA A 291 7.13 10.56 19.22
CA ALA A 291 8.11 11.58 19.62
C ALA A 291 9.22 11.03 20.54
N ALA A 292 8.87 10.10 21.43
CA ALA A 292 9.85 9.47 22.34
C ALA A 292 10.70 8.41 21.63
N LEU A 293 10.18 7.78 20.59
CA LEU A 293 10.87 6.75 19.80
C LEU A 293 11.75 7.36 18.71
N ASN A 294 11.28 8.42 18.06
CA ASN A 294 11.87 9.06 16.88
C ASN A 294 13.01 10.03 17.23
N GLY A 295 14.00 9.58 17.99
CA GLY A 295 15.17 10.41 18.33
C GLY A 295 16.08 10.73 17.14
N GLY A 296 15.99 10.01 16.03
CA GLY A 296 16.74 10.22 14.80
C GLY A 296 16.05 11.12 13.77
N GLY A 297 14.81 11.53 14.04
CA GLY A 297 14.10 12.57 13.27
C GLY A 297 13.34 12.08 12.03
N TYR A 298 13.04 10.79 11.89
CA TYR A 298 12.18 10.26 10.83
C TYR A 298 11.20 9.22 11.39
N ALA A 299 9.90 9.45 11.26
CA ALA A 299 8.86 8.47 11.57
C ALA A 299 7.71 8.59 10.56
N THR A 300 7.15 7.45 10.14
CA THR A 300 6.02 7.37 9.22
C THR A 300 5.10 6.22 9.59
N VAL A 301 3.79 6.36 9.37
CA VAL A 301 2.86 5.24 9.25
C VAL A 301 2.71 4.88 7.77
N ASN A 302 2.94 3.63 7.42
CA ASN A 302 2.82 3.15 6.04
C ASN A 302 1.45 2.52 5.76
N SER A 303 0.81 1.95 6.79
CA SER A 303 -0.45 1.22 6.63
C SER A 303 -1.31 1.33 7.88
N VAL A 304 -2.62 1.53 7.68
CA VAL A 304 -3.67 1.46 8.71
C VAL A 304 -4.78 0.52 8.24
N SER A 305 -5.35 -0.24 9.16
CA SER A 305 -6.45 -1.17 8.91
C SER A 305 -7.48 -1.08 10.02
N CYS A 306 -8.74 -0.80 9.65
CA CYS A 306 -9.86 -0.60 10.56
C CYS A 306 -10.96 -1.62 10.27
N PRO A 307 -11.07 -2.72 11.00
CA PRO A 307 -12.12 -3.71 10.82
C PRO A 307 -13.49 -3.25 11.35
N SER A 308 -13.52 -2.19 12.13
CA SER A 308 -14.75 -1.53 12.62
C SER A 308 -14.46 -0.10 13.04
N ALA A 309 -15.50 0.74 13.11
CA ALA A 309 -15.38 2.14 13.53
C ALA A 309 -14.62 2.30 14.85
N GLY A 310 -13.59 3.14 14.86
CA GLY A 310 -12.77 3.45 16.03
C GLY A 310 -11.92 2.30 16.58
N ASN A 311 -11.78 1.20 15.82
CA ASN A 311 -10.88 0.11 16.19
C ASN A 311 -9.97 -0.20 15.00
N CYS A 312 -8.76 0.29 15.07
CA CYS A 312 -7.78 0.20 13.98
C CYS A 312 -6.43 -0.27 14.53
N SER A 313 -5.60 -0.80 13.64
CA SER A 313 -4.18 -0.96 13.91
C SER A 313 -3.38 -0.36 12.77
N ALA A 314 -2.24 0.25 13.09
CA ALA A 314 -1.36 0.87 12.11
C ALA A 314 0.09 0.46 12.35
N GLY A 315 0.89 0.53 11.29
CA GLY A 315 2.29 0.16 11.34
C GLY A 315 3.15 1.02 10.42
N GLY A 316 4.43 1.09 10.76
CA GLY A 316 5.38 1.89 10.02
C GLY A 316 6.81 1.76 10.54
N SER A 317 7.58 2.84 10.44
CA SER A 317 8.94 2.88 10.94
C SER A 317 9.28 4.19 11.62
N TYR A 318 10.31 4.17 12.47
CA TYR A 318 10.92 5.36 13.08
C TYR A 318 12.44 5.19 13.15
N THR A 319 13.16 6.30 13.15
CA THR A 319 14.61 6.29 13.36
C THR A 319 14.91 6.63 14.82
N SER A 320 15.57 5.71 15.53
CA SER A 320 15.95 5.89 16.93
C SER A 320 17.10 6.89 17.09
N ALA A 321 17.38 7.33 18.33
CA ALA A 321 18.50 8.23 18.65
C ALA A 321 19.88 7.62 18.32
N THR A 322 20.02 6.31 18.38
CA THR A 322 21.15 5.58 17.77
C THR A 322 20.71 5.29 16.33
N PRO A 323 21.29 5.92 15.27
CA PRO A 323 20.70 5.96 13.95
C PRO A 323 20.34 4.59 13.38
N ALA A 324 19.22 4.04 13.81
CA ALA A 324 18.66 2.77 13.41
C ALA A 324 17.17 2.94 13.16
N THR A 325 16.72 2.56 11.97
CA THR A 325 15.31 2.50 11.63
C THR A 325 14.69 1.24 12.22
N GLN A 326 13.61 1.41 12.95
CA GLN A 326 12.90 0.36 13.66
C GLN A 326 11.44 0.29 13.23
N ALA A 327 10.90 -0.90 13.14
CA ALA A 327 9.49 -1.14 12.88
C ALA A 327 8.63 -0.87 14.13
N PHE A 328 7.51 -0.18 13.97
CA PHE A 328 6.56 0.02 15.07
C PHE A 328 5.14 -0.33 14.67
N VAL A 329 4.32 -0.56 15.69
CA VAL A 329 2.87 -0.72 15.57
C VAL A 329 2.16 0.14 16.62
N VAL A 330 0.91 0.50 16.33
CA VAL A 330 0.02 1.23 17.22
C VAL A 330 -1.41 0.80 16.96
N SER A 331 -2.22 0.61 18.01
CA SER A 331 -3.62 0.21 17.88
C SER A 331 -4.53 1.29 18.45
N GLU A 332 -5.68 1.46 17.80
CA GLU A 332 -6.79 2.30 18.24
C GLU A 332 -7.87 1.42 18.85
N THR A 333 -8.45 1.88 19.95
CA THR A 333 -9.57 1.21 20.60
C THR A 333 -10.64 2.24 20.96
N SER A 334 -11.86 2.02 20.49
CA SER A 334 -13.01 2.90 20.73
C SER A 334 -12.70 4.37 20.42
N GLY A 335 -12.05 4.64 19.28
CA GLY A 335 -11.75 5.99 18.78
C GLY A 335 -10.56 6.66 19.46
N THR A 336 -9.76 5.92 20.24
CA THR A 336 -8.58 6.47 20.91
C THR A 336 -7.33 5.69 20.52
N TRP A 337 -6.35 6.39 19.93
CA TRP A 337 -5.05 5.83 19.59
C TRP A 337 -4.20 5.60 20.82
N GLY A 338 -3.72 4.37 20.99
CA GLY A 338 -2.76 3.96 22.01
C GLY A 338 -1.36 4.49 21.70
N LYS A 339 -0.38 4.14 22.55
CA LYS A 339 1.01 4.53 22.31
C LYS A 339 1.68 3.58 21.30
N ALA A 340 2.36 4.17 20.31
CA ALA A 340 3.25 3.46 19.43
C ALA A 340 4.31 2.69 20.22
N ARG A 341 4.60 1.49 19.77
CA ARG A 341 5.62 0.62 20.35
C ARG A 341 6.43 -0.07 19.26
N LEU A 342 7.67 -0.33 19.52
CA LEU A 342 8.48 -1.24 18.70
C LEU A 342 7.70 -2.55 18.49
N VAL A 343 7.68 -3.09 17.28
CA VAL A 343 7.14 -4.44 17.05
C VAL A 343 7.88 -5.41 17.96
N PRO A 344 7.19 -6.14 18.86
CA PRO A 344 7.85 -7.04 19.79
C PRO A 344 8.79 -8.00 19.05
N GLY A 345 9.98 -8.26 19.54
CA GLY A 345 10.96 -9.17 18.92
C GLY A 345 11.74 -8.59 17.73
N SER A 346 11.25 -7.54 17.04
CA SER A 346 11.91 -7.03 15.82
C SER A 346 13.33 -6.53 16.05
N ALA A 347 13.66 -5.97 17.24
CA ALA A 347 15.02 -5.57 17.58
C ALA A 347 16.00 -6.76 17.63
N ALA A 348 15.53 -7.95 17.94
CA ALA A 348 16.36 -9.16 17.94
C ALA A 348 16.66 -9.63 16.51
N LEU A 349 15.79 -9.35 15.55
CA LEU A 349 15.96 -9.64 14.12
C LEU A 349 16.83 -8.58 13.45
N ASN A 350 16.52 -7.31 13.66
CA ASN A 350 17.12 -6.13 13.02
C ASN A 350 18.57 -5.85 13.50
N LYS A 351 19.54 -6.59 13.02
CA LYS A 351 20.95 -6.49 13.45
C LYS A 351 21.69 -5.29 12.86
N ARG A 352 21.18 -4.70 11.77
CA ARG A 352 21.87 -3.63 11.02
C ARG A 352 21.12 -2.31 11.00
N GLY A 353 20.04 -2.22 11.79
CA GLY A 353 19.36 -0.95 12.03
C GLY A 353 18.48 -0.47 10.88
N LEU A 354 17.86 -1.38 10.15
CA LEU A 354 16.80 -1.07 9.19
C LEU A 354 15.69 -2.10 9.31
N ALA A 355 14.55 -1.71 9.85
CA ALA A 355 13.33 -2.51 9.87
C ALA A 355 12.11 -1.63 9.69
N GLN A 356 11.08 -2.13 9.01
CA GLN A 356 9.89 -1.38 8.67
C GLN A 356 8.69 -2.32 8.54
N VAL A 357 7.53 -1.88 9.01
CA VAL A 357 6.23 -2.45 8.63
C VAL A 357 5.78 -1.78 7.33
N ASN A 358 5.46 -2.59 6.31
CA ASN A 358 4.93 -2.12 5.03
C ASN A 358 3.41 -2.18 4.99
N SER A 359 2.82 -3.22 5.58
CA SER A 359 1.39 -3.51 5.49
C SER A 359 0.84 -4.01 6.82
N VAL A 360 -0.38 -3.58 7.16
CA VAL A 360 -1.17 -4.07 8.29
C VAL A 360 -2.55 -4.45 7.77
N SER A 361 -3.07 -5.59 8.18
CA SER A 361 -4.42 -6.02 7.87
C SER A 361 -5.09 -6.61 9.11
N CYS A 362 -6.32 -6.15 9.38
CA CYS A 362 -7.12 -6.58 10.52
C CYS A 362 -8.40 -7.26 10.03
N SER A 363 -8.65 -8.47 10.45
CA SER A 363 -9.90 -9.19 10.18
C SER A 363 -11.00 -8.88 11.21
N SER A 364 -10.61 -8.47 12.41
CA SER A 364 -11.50 -8.00 13.48
C SER A 364 -10.72 -7.15 14.48
N ALA A 365 -11.42 -6.41 15.34
CA ALA A 365 -10.78 -5.58 16.38
C ALA A 365 -9.79 -6.38 17.22
N GLY A 366 -8.53 -5.92 17.27
CA GLY A 366 -7.46 -6.59 18.00
C GLY A 366 -6.97 -7.91 17.41
N ASN A 367 -7.37 -8.27 16.18
CA ASN A 367 -6.85 -9.45 15.47
C ASN A 367 -6.35 -9.00 14.09
N CYS A 368 -5.06 -8.73 14.04
CA CYS A 368 -4.38 -8.16 12.89
C CYS A 368 -3.08 -8.93 12.59
N SER A 369 -2.57 -8.74 11.39
CA SER A 369 -1.19 -9.11 11.04
C SER A 369 -0.49 -7.94 10.37
N ALA A 370 0.80 -7.79 10.66
CA ALA A 370 1.70 -6.82 10.05
C ALA A 370 2.81 -7.57 9.30
N GLY A 371 3.19 -7.08 8.13
CA GLY A 371 4.29 -7.59 7.34
C GLY A 371 5.26 -6.48 6.93
N GLY A 372 6.51 -6.85 6.73
CA GLY A 372 7.54 -5.92 6.34
C GLY A 372 8.91 -6.60 6.18
N PHE A 373 9.97 -5.85 6.45
CA PHE A 373 11.33 -6.36 6.33
C PHE A 373 12.25 -5.83 7.43
N TYR A 374 13.38 -6.50 7.62
CA TYR A 374 14.49 -6.07 8.47
C TYR A 374 15.84 -6.38 7.80
N LEU A 375 16.91 -5.73 8.24
CA LEU A 375 18.28 -6.10 7.86
C LEU A 375 18.91 -7.02 8.90
N ASP A 376 19.34 -8.18 8.44
CA ASP A 376 20.03 -9.17 9.25
C ASP A 376 21.51 -8.81 9.47
N ALA A 377 22.28 -9.73 10.09
CA ALA A 377 23.70 -9.51 10.39
C ALA A 377 24.58 -9.48 9.13
N ALA A 378 24.15 -10.09 8.04
CA ALA A 378 24.85 -10.13 6.76
C ALA A 378 24.60 -8.90 5.87
N PHE A 379 23.70 -8.00 6.28
CA PHE A 379 23.15 -6.86 5.51
C PHE A 379 22.17 -7.29 4.42
N ASP A 380 21.58 -8.47 4.54
CA ASP A 380 20.52 -8.90 3.65
C ASP A 380 19.16 -8.50 4.25
N THR A 381 18.24 -8.08 3.40
CA THR A 381 16.85 -7.87 3.81
C THR A 381 16.18 -9.21 4.02
N GLN A 382 15.42 -9.32 5.12
CA GLN A 382 14.64 -10.50 5.44
C GLN A 382 13.19 -10.11 5.69
N ALA A 383 12.25 -10.87 5.13
CA ALA A 383 10.83 -10.64 5.33
C ALA A 383 10.40 -11.09 6.73
N PHE A 384 9.60 -10.27 7.41
CA PHE A 384 9.03 -10.64 8.70
C PHE A 384 7.52 -10.42 8.74
N VAL A 385 6.88 -11.12 9.66
CA VAL A 385 5.50 -10.91 10.06
C VAL A 385 5.37 -10.81 11.57
N ALA A 386 4.29 -10.16 12.03
CA ALA A 386 3.89 -10.13 13.43
C ALA A 386 2.37 -10.14 13.48
N SER A 387 1.78 -10.90 14.41
CA SER A 387 0.33 -11.01 14.54
C SER A 387 -0.16 -10.42 15.85
N GLU A 388 -1.28 -9.71 15.81
CA GLU A 388 -2.04 -9.25 16.97
C GLU A 388 -3.18 -10.23 17.24
N SER A 389 -3.33 -10.63 18.49
CA SER A 389 -4.44 -11.49 18.93
C SER A 389 -5.01 -10.93 20.22
N GLY A 390 -6.33 -10.72 20.25
CA GLY A 390 -7.02 -10.14 21.41
C GLY A 390 -6.43 -8.79 21.85
N GLY A 391 -5.97 -7.94 20.93
CA GLY A 391 -5.38 -6.63 21.20
C GLY A 391 -3.93 -6.66 21.70
N THR A 392 -3.27 -7.81 21.58
CA THR A 392 -1.86 -7.93 21.98
C THR A 392 -1.01 -8.38 20.79
N TRP A 393 -0.02 -7.56 20.42
CA TRP A 393 0.95 -7.88 19.39
C TRP A 393 1.95 -8.93 19.89
N GLY A 394 2.05 -10.05 19.17
CA GLY A 394 3.05 -11.07 19.34
C GLY A 394 4.43 -10.67 18.82
N SER A 395 5.40 -11.54 19.01
CA SER A 395 6.78 -11.27 18.52
C SER A 395 6.84 -11.37 17.01
N ALA A 396 7.61 -10.44 16.41
CA ALA A 396 8.00 -10.56 15.00
C ALA A 396 8.79 -11.85 14.79
N GLU A 397 8.49 -12.52 13.71
CA GLU A 397 9.22 -13.68 13.23
C GLU A 397 9.57 -13.51 11.75
N GLU A 398 10.71 -14.00 11.33
CA GLU A 398 11.02 -14.16 9.92
C GLU A 398 9.94 -15.06 9.30
N ILE A 399 9.44 -14.70 8.10
CA ILE A 399 8.46 -15.56 7.41
C ILE A 399 9.12 -16.93 7.18
N PRO A 400 8.55 -18.03 7.74
CA PRO A 400 9.14 -19.34 7.58
C PRO A 400 9.40 -19.67 6.10
N GLY A 401 10.57 -20.24 5.79
CA GLY A 401 10.92 -20.64 4.43
C GLY A 401 11.56 -19.55 3.57
N THR A 402 11.47 -18.27 3.88
CA THR A 402 12.10 -17.20 3.09
C THR A 402 13.62 -17.38 3.02
N ALA A 403 14.29 -17.71 4.12
CA ALA A 403 15.74 -18.02 4.12
C ALA A 403 16.13 -19.22 3.23
N ALA A 404 15.18 -20.12 2.94
CA ALA A 404 15.42 -21.22 2.00
C ALA A 404 15.29 -20.78 0.53
N LEU A 405 14.46 -19.80 0.26
CA LEU A 405 14.24 -19.20 -1.06
C LEU A 405 15.31 -18.16 -1.37
N ASP A 406 15.56 -17.27 -0.42
CA ASP A 406 16.47 -16.13 -0.52
C ASP A 406 17.93 -16.59 -0.42
N LYS A 407 18.73 -16.32 -1.44
CA LYS A 407 20.12 -16.78 -1.55
C LYS A 407 21.11 -15.66 -1.82
N HIS A 408 20.64 -14.46 -2.15
CA HIS A 408 21.48 -13.33 -2.50
C HIS A 408 20.87 -11.99 -2.07
N ALA A 409 21.70 -10.99 -1.81
CA ALA A 409 21.25 -9.61 -1.65
C ALA A 409 20.55 -9.09 -2.96
N PRO A 410 19.50 -8.27 -2.84
CA PRO A 410 19.05 -7.53 -1.65
C PRO A 410 18.18 -8.31 -0.67
N GLY A 411 17.85 -9.59 -0.90
CA GLY A 411 17.16 -10.42 0.07
C GLY A 411 15.63 -10.47 -0.14
N ALA A 412 14.88 -10.77 0.93
CA ALA A 412 13.44 -10.92 0.91
C ALA A 412 12.70 -9.78 1.64
N MET A 413 11.53 -9.38 1.14
CA MET A 413 10.64 -8.43 1.82
C MET A 413 9.17 -8.81 1.64
N ALA A 414 8.36 -8.60 2.68
CA ALA A 414 6.92 -8.68 2.58
C ALA A 414 6.35 -7.30 2.20
N ASP A 415 5.67 -7.22 1.06
CA ASP A 415 5.09 -5.99 0.54
C ASP A 415 3.67 -5.78 1.02
N SER A 416 2.88 -6.84 1.12
CA SER A 416 1.46 -6.79 1.46
C SER A 416 1.04 -7.96 2.36
N VAL A 417 0.14 -7.68 3.29
CA VAL A 417 -0.54 -8.69 4.13
C VAL A 417 -2.05 -8.44 4.04
N SER A 418 -2.83 -9.51 3.96
CA SER A 418 -4.30 -9.46 4.02
C SER A 418 -4.85 -10.60 4.85
N CYS A 419 -5.82 -10.31 5.71
CA CYS A 419 -6.44 -11.28 6.62
C CYS A 419 -7.92 -11.46 6.30
N GLY A 420 -8.33 -12.65 5.92
CA GLY A 420 -9.72 -13.02 5.69
C GLY A 420 -10.48 -13.38 6.96
N ALA A 421 -9.78 -13.86 7.99
CA ALA A 421 -10.31 -14.20 9.31
C ALA A 421 -9.21 -14.08 10.38
N PRO A 422 -9.56 -14.07 11.69
CA PRO A 422 -8.57 -14.05 12.77
C PRO A 422 -7.62 -15.24 12.69
N GLY A 423 -6.31 -14.96 12.50
CA GLY A 423 -5.29 -15.99 12.36
C GLY A 423 -5.22 -16.66 10.98
N ASP A 424 -6.02 -16.21 10.01
CA ASP A 424 -5.98 -16.68 8.63
C ASP A 424 -5.67 -15.51 7.69
N CYS A 425 -4.41 -15.37 7.35
CA CYS A 425 -3.86 -14.27 6.56
C CYS A 425 -2.96 -14.80 5.44
N SER A 426 -2.71 -13.97 4.43
CA SER A 426 -1.66 -14.21 3.45
C SER A 426 -0.72 -13.01 3.38
N ALA A 427 0.56 -13.28 3.19
CA ALA A 427 1.61 -12.30 2.93
C ALA A 427 2.19 -12.53 1.54
N THR A 428 2.52 -11.45 0.84
CA THR A 428 3.16 -11.49 -0.47
C THR A 428 4.34 -10.55 -0.53
N GLY A 429 5.25 -10.81 -1.46
CA GLY A 429 6.42 -9.96 -1.64
C GLY A 429 7.38 -10.48 -2.66
N SER A 430 8.67 -10.22 -2.44
CA SER A 430 9.75 -10.67 -3.31
C SER A 430 10.93 -11.19 -2.53
N TYR A 431 11.75 -12.03 -3.18
CA TYR A 431 13.02 -12.55 -2.66
C TYR A 431 14.03 -12.64 -3.81
N THR A 432 15.33 -12.79 -3.48
CA THR A 432 16.39 -12.95 -4.47
C THR A 432 16.88 -14.40 -4.48
N ASP A 433 16.70 -15.08 -5.61
CA ASP A 433 17.06 -16.49 -5.76
C ASP A 433 18.56 -16.72 -5.93
N SER A 434 18.98 -18.00 -6.09
CA SER A 434 20.38 -18.39 -6.25
C SER A 434 21.02 -17.91 -7.56
N SER A 435 20.26 -17.45 -8.52
CA SER A 435 20.77 -16.84 -9.76
C SER A 435 20.96 -15.33 -9.64
N GLY A 436 20.52 -14.72 -8.54
CA GLY A 436 20.46 -13.27 -8.34
C GLY A 436 19.22 -12.63 -8.98
N ALA A 437 18.25 -13.43 -9.43
CA ALA A 437 16.99 -12.93 -9.94
C ALA A 437 16.00 -12.69 -8.79
N GLN A 438 15.25 -11.58 -8.88
CA GLN A 438 14.14 -11.32 -7.98
C GLN A 438 12.93 -12.15 -8.40
N GLN A 439 12.35 -12.87 -7.45
CA GLN A 439 11.18 -13.72 -7.61
C GLN A 439 10.07 -13.28 -6.66
N ALA A 440 8.81 -13.56 -7.04
CA ALA A 440 7.66 -13.31 -6.20
C ALA A 440 7.41 -14.48 -5.24
N PHE A 441 7.04 -14.20 -3.98
CA PHE A 441 6.64 -15.23 -3.02
C PHE A 441 5.26 -14.96 -2.43
N VAL A 442 4.67 -16.03 -1.89
CA VAL A 442 3.48 -16.03 -1.04
C VAL A 442 3.76 -16.85 0.22
N ALA A 443 3.10 -16.48 1.32
CA ALA A 443 3.09 -17.25 2.56
C ALA A 443 1.72 -17.11 3.22
N ASP A 444 1.18 -18.20 3.74
CA ASP A 444 -0.15 -18.23 4.34
C ASP A 444 -0.07 -18.49 5.84
N GLN A 445 -0.94 -17.82 6.59
CA GLN A 445 -1.19 -18.10 8.01
C GLN A 445 -2.49 -18.86 8.12
N SER A 446 -2.49 -19.91 8.92
CA SER A 446 -3.68 -20.69 9.25
C SER A 446 -3.73 -20.98 10.74
N GLY A 447 -4.87 -20.70 11.38
CA GLY A 447 -5.05 -20.88 12.82
C GLY A 447 -4.01 -20.13 13.66
N GLY A 448 -3.52 -18.98 13.18
CA GLY A 448 -2.53 -18.15 13.86
C GLY A 448 -1.08 -18.56 13.65
N THR A 449 -0.80 -19.59 12.86
CA THR A 449 0.56 -20.05 12.57
C THR A 449 0.92 -19.79 11.12
N TRP A 450 2.04 -19.11 10.87
CA TRP A 450 2.56 -18.87 9.53
C TRP A 450 3.20 -20.13 8.95
N GLY A 451 2.77 -20.52 7.75
CA GLY A 451 3.38 -21.59 6.96
C GLY A 451 4.62 -21.11 6.22
N SER A 452 5.29 -22.05 5.55
CA SER A 452 6.49 -21.72 4.76
C SER A 452 6.13 -20.90 3.53
N ALA A 453 6.92 -19.86 3.27
CA ALA A 453 6.87 -19.14 2.00
C ALA A 453 7.19 -20.07 0.84
N GLU A 454 6.50 -19.87 -0.25
CA GLU A 454 6.77 -20.53 -1.53
C GLU A 454 6.86 -19.49 -2.64
N GLU A 455 7.64 -19.78 -3.67
CA GLU A 455 7.59 -19.00 -4.90
C GLU A 455 6.17 -19.01 -5.45
N VAL A 456 5.65 -17.85 -5.90
CA VAL A 456 4.33 -17.80 -6.55
C VAL A 456 4.32 -18.76 -7.73
N PRO A 457 3.49 -19.83 -7.71
CA PRO A 457 3.53 -20.86 -8.73
C PRO A 457 3.37 -20.26 -10.13
N GLY A 458 4.27 -20.62 -11.04
CA GLY A 458 4.28 -20.16 -12.43
C GLY A 458 5.00 -18.85 -12.72
N THR A 459 5.40 -18.07 -11.72
CA THR A 459 6.13 -16.81 -11.96
C THR A 459 7.49 -17.04 -12.60
N ALA A 460 8.24 -18.09 -12.25
CA ALA A 460 9.51 -18.42 -12.89
C ALA A 460 9.40 -18.56 -14.42
N ALA A 461 8.29 -19.11 -14.93
CA ALA A 461 8.07 -19.23 -16.37
C ALA A 461 7.76 -17.89 -17.05
N LEU A 462 7.17 -16.94 -16.33
CA LEU A 462 6.89 -15.58 -16.81
C LEU A 462 8.12 -14.69 -16.74
N ASN A 463 8.91 -14.82 -15.66
CA ASN A 463 9.98 -13.92 -15.24
C ASN A 463 11.31 -14.17 -15.98
N GLY A 464 11.28 -14.22 -17.29
CA GLY A 464 12.51 -14.43 -18.09
C GLY A 464 13.53 -13.30 -18.03
N GLY A 465 13.17 -12.14 -17.50
CA GLY A 465 14.04 -10.98 -17.27
C GLY A 465 14.62 -10.89 -15.86
N GLY A 466 14.21 -11.78 -14.95
CA GLY A 466 14.78 -11.89 -13.61
C GLY A 466 14.30 -10.85 -12.60
N GLN A 467 13.10 -10.26 -12.81
CA GLN A 467 12.49 -9.32 -11.86
C GLN A 467 11.00 -9.62 -11.71
N ALA A 468 10.60 -10.20 -10.58
CA ALA A 468 9.19 -10.42 -10.24
C ALA A 468 8.93 -10.09 -8.77
N ALA A 469 7.75 -9.51 -8.50
CA ALA A 469 7.28 -9.23 -7.14
C ALA A 469 5.76 -9.36 -7.09
N ALA A 470 5.22 -9.95 -6.03
CA ALA A 470 3.80 -9.95 -5.71
C ALA A 470 3.51 -8.76 -4.77
N GLN A 471 3.00 -7.68 -5.35
CA GLN A 471 2.95 -6.36 -4.71
C GLN A 471 1.73 -6.15 -3.83
N SER A 472 0.64 -6.88 -4.08
CA SER A 472 -0.60 -6.72 -3.32
C SER A 472 -1.35 -8.03 -3.23
N VAL A 473 -1.91 -8.31 -2.05
CA VAL A 473 -2.78 -9.45 -1.78
C VAL A 473 -4.07 -8.97 -1.14
N SER A 474 -5.18 -9.60 -1.50
CA SER A 474 -6.49 -9.37 -0.89
C SER A 474 -7.19 -10.69 -0.63
N CYS A 475 -7.52 -10.93 0.63
CA CYS A 475 -8.23 -12.12 1.11
C CYS A 475 -9.69 -11.77 1.36
N ALA A 476 -10.58 -12.56 0.82
CA ALA A 476 -12.01 -12.44 1.09
C ALA A 476 -12.37 -13.10 2.44
N PRO A 477 -13.55 -12.78 3.01
CA PRO A 477 -13.99 -13.35 4.29
C PRO A 477 -14.02 -14.87 4.37
N ALA A 478 -14.05 -15.56 3.24
CA ALA A 478 -14.03 -17.03 3.18
C ALA A 478 -12.60 -17.63 3.21
N GLY A 479 -11.58 -16.80 3.43
CA GLY A 479 -10.20 -17.21 3.59
C GLY A 479 -9.41 -17.42 2.29
N LEU A 480 -10.02 -17.33 1.11
CA LEU A 480 -9.30 -17.42 -0.16
C LEU A 480 -8.80 -16.05 -0.62
N CYS A 481 -7.56 -16.03 -1.07
CA CYS A 481 -6.85 -14.81 -1.40
C CYS A 481 -6.55 -14.72 -2.92
N ASN A 482 -6.37 -13.50 -3.37
CA ASN A 482 -5.90 -13.17 -4.71
C ASN A 482 -4.72 -12.20 -4.59
N ALA A 483 -3.68 -12.44 -5.38
CA ALA A 483 -2.54 -11.56 -5.42
C ALA A 483 -2.27 -11.09 -6.84
N VAL A 484 -1.70 -9.88 -6.93
CA VAL A 484 -1.26 -9.30 -8.19
C VAL A 484 0.18 -8.81 -8.05
N GLY A 485 0.88 -8.75 -9.17
CA GLY A 485 2.24 -8.32 -9.17
C GLY A 485 2.79 -8.01 -10.55
N THR A 486 4.06 -7.66 -10.59
CA THR A 486 4.81 -7.40 -11.83
C THR A 486 5.88 -8.46 -12.05
N TYR A 487 6.20 -8.69 -13.30
CA TYR A 487 7.34 -9.51 -13.71
C TYR A 487 8.01 -8.89 -14.93
N GLN A 488 9.27 -9.22 -15.14
CA GLN A 488 9.98 -8.82 -16.35
C GLN A 488 10.11 -10.02 -17.29
N ASN A 489 9.54 -9.93 -18.48
CA ASN A 489 9.62 -11.00 -19.44
C ASN A 489 11.02 -11.10 -20.09
N ALA A 490 11.27 -12.13 -20.91
CA ALA A 490 12.55 -12.36 -21.58
C ALA A 490 13.01 -11.22 -22.52
N ARG A 491 12.13 -10.27 -22.87
CA ARG A 491 12.47 -9.05 -23.63
C ARG A 491 12.76 -7.86 -22.74
N LEU A 492 12.84 -8.08 -21.44
CA LEU A 492 13.03 -7.06 -20.39
C LEU A 492 11.86 -6.06 -20.28
N ASN A 493 10.68 -6.43 -20.79
CA ASN A 493 9.49 -5.62 -20.59
C ASN A 493 8.83 -5.99 -19.27
N ALA A 494 8.49 -4.97 -18.47
CA ALA A 494 7.67 -5.15 -17.27
C ALA A 494 6.22 -5.43 -17.68
N GLN A 495 5.66 -6.49 -17.16
CA GLN A 495 4.30 -6.98 -17.37
C GLN A 495 3.63 -7.25 -16.02
N VAL A 496 2.31 -7.43 -16.04
CA VAL A 496 1.55 -7.65 -14.82
C VAL A 496 0.93 -9.05 -14.79
N PHE A 497 0.93 -9.68 -13.62
CA PHE A 497 0.34 -11.00 -13.41
C PHE A 497 -0.69 -10.98 -12.28
N ALA A 498 -1.53 -12.01 -12.25
CA ALA A 498 -2.41 -12.32 -11.15
C ALA A 498 -2.33 -13.80 -10.81
N VAL A 499 -2.58 -14.13 -9.54
CA VAL A 499 -2.66 -15.49 -9.02
C VAL A 499 -3.79 -15.55 -7.99
N SER A 500 -4.45 -16.70 -7.88
CA SER A 500 -5.60 -16.91 -6.99
C SER A 500 -5.46 -18.20 -6.22
N GLN A 501 -5.91 -18.21 -4.99
CA GLN A 501 -6.13 -19.45 -4.23
C GLN A 501 -7.44 -20.15 -4.66
N SER A 502 -7.49 -21.46 -4.50
CA SER A 502 -8.63 -22.32 -4.79
C SER A 502 -8.82 -23.39 -3.71
#